data_a0e3b27107530b5d48f9f4979d71d4a1
#
_entry.id   a0e3b27107530b5d48f9f4979d71d4a1
#
_cell.length_a   1.000
_cell.length_b   1.000
_cell.length_c   1.000
_cell.angle_alpha   90.00
_cell.angle_beta   90.00
_cell.angle_gamma   90.00
#
_symmetry.space_group_name_H-M   'P 1'
#
loop_
_entity.id
_entity.type
_entity.pdbx_description
1 polymer ?
#
loop_
_entity_poly.entity_id
_entity_poly.type
_entity_poly.pdbx_seq_one_letter_code
_entity_poly.pdbx_strand_id
1 'polypeptide(L)'
;HTAYRRQRQMCIRDRDMEYKSLLETTQNTRDLGGYETCYGRKTKSFSVLRSDRQGYASDRDKKFLVNHDITTVIDMRTEEDVKKKPSSLTNVKGMTYYNFPVYEGSKVPNSVEEVPFSFLKIAEEPNMKAIFECIANAPQGVIFNCSAGKDRSGVVSAILLLFAGAKDEDIIENYVVTKYYIKQRPVSYTHLR
;
A
#
# COMPACT_ATOMS: atom_id res chain seq x y z
N HIS A 1 11.27 -27.87 -15.39
CA HIS A 1 12.01 -27.13 -14.34
C HIS A 1 12.93 -26.00 -14.89
N THR A 2 13.40 -26.08 -16.14
CA THR A 2 14.32 -25.08 -16.75
C THR A 2 13.61 -23.87 -17.35
N ALA A 3 12.38 -23.98 -17.87
CA ALA A 3 11.63 -22.88 -18.43
C ALA A 3 11.16 -21.89 -17.34
N TYR A 4 10.74 -22.41 -16.19
CA TYR A 4 10.31 -21.61 -15.04
C TYR A 4 11.46 -20.84 -14.39
N ARG A 5 12.68 -21.43 -14.37
CA ARG A 5 13.90 -20.73 -13.94
C ARG A 5 14.32 -19.65 -14.92
N ARG A 6 14.17 -19.85 -16.25
CA ARG A 6 14.49 -18.84 -17.26
C ARG A 6 13.51 -17.66 -17.21
N GLN A 7 12.22 -17.91 -16.99
CA GLN A 7 11.22 -16.84 -16.82
C GLN A 7 11.46 -16.05 -15.53
N ARG A 8 11.84 -16.72 -14.44
CA ARG A 8 12.29 -16.06 -13.20
C ARG A 8 13.59 -15.27 -13.37
N GLN A 9 14.53 -15.76 -14.18
CA GLN A 9 15.80 -15.05 -14.49
C GLN A 9 15.58 -13.90 -15.48
N MET A 10 14.63 -13.98 -16.40
CA MET A 10 14.21 -12.84 -17.23
C MET A 10 13.55 -11.75 -16.38
N CYS A 11 12.64 -12.11 -15.48
CA CYS A 11 12.09 -11.16 -14.50
C CYS A 11 13.16 -10.54 -13.57
N ILE A 12 14.33 -11.20 -13.37
CA ILE A 12 15.46 -10.66 -12.59
C ILE A 12 16.34 -9.73 -13.44
N ARG A 13 16.44 -9.93 -14.75
CA ARG A 13 17.22 -9.08 -15.66
C ARG A 13 16.50 -7.79 -16.09
N ASP A 14 15.15 -7.80 -16.12
CA ASP A 14 14.35 -6.57 -16.30
C ASP A 14 14.20 -5.76 -15.01
N ARG A 15 14.89 -6.13 -13.92
CA ARG A 15 14.85 -5.45 -12.63
C ARG A 15 15.73 -4.20 -12.52
N ASP A 16 16.28 -3.71 -13.60
CA ASP A 16 16.67 -2.31 -13.73
C ASP A 16 15.46 -1.40 -14.04
N MET A 17 14.23 -1.94 -14.03
CA MET A 17 13.04 -1.13 -13.93
C MET A 17 13.04 -0.46 -12.56
N GLU A 18 13.39 0.81 -12.58
CA GLU A 18 13.37 1.72 -11.46
C GLU A 18 12.02 1.59 -10.73
N TYR A 19 12.04 1.04 -9.50
CA TYR A 19 10.85 0.96 -8.64
C TYR A 19 10.39 2.38 -8.30
N LYS A 20 9.58 2.95 -9.18
CA LYS A 20 9.12 4.32 -9.11
C LYS A 20 7.69 4.39 -8.61
N SER A 21 7.47 5.22 -7.60
CA SER A 21 6.13 5.53 -7.13
C SER A 21 5.26 6.13 -8.24
N LEU A 22 3.97 5.78 -8.27
CA LEU A 22 3.00 6.34 -9.21
C LEU A 22 2.79 7.84 -9.01
N LEU A 23 2.93 8.31 -7.78
CA LEU A 23 2.88 9.73 -7.43
C LEU A 23 4.30 10.26 -7.23
N GLU A 24 4.58 11.45 -7.76
CA GLU A 24 5.93 12.03 -7.70
C GLU A 24 6.34 12.50 -6.29
N THR A 25 5.36 12.82 -5.45
CA THR A 25 5.59 13.30 -4.07
C THR A 25 5.54 12.21 -3.00
N THR A 26 5.27 10.98 -3.40
CA THR A 26 5.30 9.80 -2.54
C THR A 26 6.42 8.86 -2.96
N GLN A 27 6.78 7.91 -2.11
CA GLN A 27 7.83 6.95 -2.43
C GLN A 27 7.30 5.55 -2.74
N ASN A 28 6.09 5.24 -2.26
CA ASN A 28 5.61 3.86 -2.19
C ASN A 28 4.17 3.70 -2.72
N THR A 29 3.74 4.60 -3.62
CA THR A 29 2.40 4.48 -4.24
C THR A 29 2.44 3.47 -5.37
N ARG A 30 1.59 2.44 -5.26
CA ARG A 30 1.46 1.35 -6.22
C ARG A 30 0.02 0.95 -6.44
N ASP A 31 -0.27 0.42 -7.64
CA ASP A 31 -1.54 -0.21 -7.98
C ASP A 31 -1.58 -1.66 -7.46
N LEU A 32 -2.74 -2.09 -6.98
CA LEU A 32 -3.06 -3.49 -6.70
C LEU A 32 -3.76 -4.18 -7.87
N GLY A 33 -3.75 -3.55 -9.05
CA GLY A 33 -4.23 -4.11 -10.30
C GLY A 33 -3.20 -5.00 -11.01
N GLY A 34 -3.69 -5.83 -11.95
CA GLY A 34 -2.85 -6.64 -12.82
C GLY A 34 -2.46 -8.01 -12.28
N TYR A 35 -2.81 -8.36 -11.05
CA TYR A 35 -2.53 -9.68 -10.47
C TYR A 35 -3.45 -10.75 -11.03
N GLU A 36 -2.88 -11.86 -11.47
CA GLU A 36 -3.65 -13.05 -11.88
C GLU A 36 -4.41 -13.64 -10.68
N THR A 37 -5.65 -14.03 -10.90
CA THR A 37 -6.50 -14.61 -9.85
C THR A 37 -6.90 -16.03 -10.19
N CYS A 38 -7.26 -16.83 -9.18
CA CYS A 38 -7.77 -18.18 -9.35
C CYS A 38 -9.09 -18.25 -10.16
N TYR A 39 -9.71 -17.11 -10.43
CA TYR A 39 -10.93 -16.97 -11.22
C TYR A 39 -10.67 -16.75 -12.72
N GLY A 40 -9.43 -16.88 -13.19
CA GLY A 40 -9.06 -16.72 -14.60
C GLY A 40 -9.11 -15.27 -15.13
N ARG A 41 -9.09 -14.29 -14.25
CA ARG A 41 -9.04 -12.86 -14.59
C ARG A 41 -8.03 -12.13 -13.71
N LYS A 42 -7.64 -10.93 -14.13
CA LYS A 42 -6.74 -10.07 -13.34
C LYS A 42 -7.51 -9.13 -12.41
N THR A 43 -6.88 -8.75 -11.32
CA THR A 43 -7.36 -7.62 -10.52
C THR A 43 -7.42 -6.36 -11.38
N LYS A 44 -8.48 -5.55 -11.18
CA LYS A 44 -8.72 -4.35 -11.99
C LYS A 44 -7.70 -3.27 -11.65
N SER A 45 -7.02 -2.74 -12.67
CA SER A 45 -6.08 -1.64 -12.52
C SER A 45 -6.77 -0.37 -12.05
N PHE A 46 -6.06 0.41 -11.23
CA PHE A 46 -6.51 1.67 -10.63
C PHE A 46 -7.80 1.59 -9.83
N SER A 47 -8.21 0.38 -9.40
CA SER A 47 -9.31 0.25 -8.44
C SER A 47 -8.85 0.55 -7.02
N VAL A 48 -7.66 0.08 -6.67
CA VAL A 48 -7.11 0.26 -5.32
C VAL A 48 -5.62 0.52 -5.40
N LEU A 49 -5.21 1.68 -4.88
CA LEU A 49 -3.81 2.06 -4.74
C LEU A 49 -3.39 1.96 -3.28
N ARG A 50 -2.24 1.35 -3.02
CA ARG A 50 -1.55 1.44 -1.73
C ARG A 50 -0.51 2.56 -1.77
N SER A 51 -0.30 3.24 -0.64
CA SER A 51 0.62 4.38 -0.60
C SER A 51 1.27 4.57 0.76
N ASP A 52 2.35 5.33 0.80
CA ASP A 52 2.80 6.07 1.97
C ASP A 52 1.97 7.37 2.10
N ARG A 53 2.17 8.12 3.19
CA ARG A 53 1.39 9.34 3.47
C ARG A 53 1.58 10.39 2.37
N GLN A 54 0.49 11.03 1.99
CA GLN A 54 0.48 12.15 1.05
C GLN A 54 0.55 13.48 1.83
N GLY A 55 1.73 13.77 2.42
CA GLY A 55 1.94 15.00 3.18
C GLY A 55 1.99 16.27 2.31
N TYR A 56 2.37 16.10 1.04
CA TYR A 56 2.32 17.11 -0.01
C TYR A 56 2.02 16.39 -1.32
N ALA A 57 0.88 16.63 -1.91
CA ALA A 57 0.55 16.16 -3.25
C ALA A 57 0.64 17.33 -4.22
N SER A 58 1.47 17.19 -5.25
CA SER A 58 1.59 18.18 -6.31
C SER A 58 0.30 18.25 -7.14
N ASP A 59 0.16 19.27 -7.96
CA ASP A 59 -0.97 19.35 -8.90
C ASP A 59 -0.95 18.22 -9.92
N ARG A 60 0.24 17.69 -10.24
CA ARG A 60 0.40 16.53 -11.10
C ARG A 60 -0.12 15.27 -10.41
N ASP A 61 0.19 15.06 -9.14
CA ASP A 61 -0.32 13.96 -8.35
C ASP A 61 -1.85 14.00 -8.23
N LYS A 62 -2.41 15.18 -7.94
CA LYS A 62 -3.87 15.36 -7.86
C LYS A 62 -4.54 15.07 -9.20
N LYS A 63 -3.99 15.58 -10.31
CA LYS A 63 -4.47 15.28 -11.67
C LYS A 63 -4.36 13.80 -12.00
N PHE A 64 -3.26 13.14 -11.61
CA PHE A 64 -3.10 11.71 -11.79
C PHE A 64 -4.23 10.93 -11.10
N LEU A 65 -4.49 11.22 -9.82
CA LEU A 65 -5.55 10.56 -9.05
C LEU A 65 -6.93 10.79 -9.67
N VAL A 66 -7.26 12.02 -10.04
CA VAL A 66 -8.55 12.37 -10.67
C VAL A 66 -8.70 11.67 -12.03
N ASN A 67 -7.67 11.66 -12.87
CA ASN A 67 -7.70 11.04 -14.20
C ASN A 67 -7.84 9.51 -14.15
N HIS A 68 -7.54 8.88 -13.01
CA HIS A 68 -7.72 7.44 -12.79
C HIS A 68 -8.92 7.13 -11.90
N ASP A 69 -9.84 8.10 -11.75
CA ASP A 69 -11.06 7.95 -10.93
C ASP A 69 -10.80 7.57 -9.47
N ILE A 70 -9.64 7.97 -8.91
CA ILE A 70 -9.35 7.76 -7.49
C ILE A 70 -10.02 8.88 -6.70
N THR A 71 -11.17 8.56 -6.08
CA THR A 71 -11.99 9.55 -5.37
C THR A 71 -12.10 9.32 -3.87
N THR A 72 -11.62 8.18 -3.38
CA THR A 72 -11.66 7.84 -1.95
C THR A 72 -10.25 7.72 -1.39
N VAL A 73 -10.00 8.42 -0.30
CA VAL A 73 -8.72 8.41 0.43
C VAL A 73 -8.96 7.80 1.81
N ILE A 74 -8.20 6.75 2.15
CA ILE A 74 -8.24 6.09 3.47
C ILE A 74 -6.88 6.24 4.14
N ASP A 75 -6.84 7.00 5.22
CA ASP A 75 -5.63 7.19 6.03
C ASP A 75 -5.72 6.34 7.31
N MET A 76 -4.82 5.37 7.43
CA MET A 76 -4.77 4.44 8.58
C MET A 76 -3.83 4.92 9.70
N ARG A 77 -3.32 6.14 9.61
CA ARG A 77 -2.47 6.68 10.66
C ARG A 77 -3.30 7.07 11.87
N THR A 78 -2.66 7.10 13.04
CA THR A 78 -3.29 7.59 14.27
C THR A 78 -3.69 9.06 14.11
N GLU A 79 -4.69 9.50 14.87
CA GLU A 79 -5.15 10.90 14.85
C GLU A 79 -4.01 11.86 15.20
N GLU A 80 -3.13 11.46 16.11
CA GLU A 80 -1.96 12.23 16.49
C GLU A 80 -1.00 12.43 15.32
N ASP A 81 -0.73 11.35 14.55
CA ASP A 81 0.11 11.40 13.34
C ASP A 81 -0.51 12.28 12.26
N VAL A 82 -1.83 12.17 12.06
CA VAL A 82 -2.56 12.99 11.09
C VAL A 82 -2.54 14.45 11.50
N LYS A 83 -2.74 14.75 12.79
CA LYS A 83 -2.69 16.12 13.32
C LYS A 83 -1.30 16.74 13.17
N LYS A 84 -0.23 15.98 13.44
CA LYS A 84 1.16 16.46 13.27
C LYS A 84 1.55 16.66 11.81
N LYS A 85 1.06 15.80 10.94
CA LYS A 85 1.41 15.79 9.51
C LYS A 85 0.16 15.50 8.67
N PRO A 86 -0.70 16.51 8.42
CA PRO A 86 -1.94 16.33 7.67
C PRO A 86 -1.72 15.76 6.28
N SER A 87 -2.74 15.11 5.73
CA SER A 87 -2.77 14.75 4.31
C SER A 87 -3.16 15.95 3.47
N SER A 88 -2.45 16.18 2.38
CA SER A 88 -2.79 17.23 1.41
C SER A 88 -4.00 16.87 0.52
N LEU A 89 -4.52 15.64 0.65
CA LEU A 89 -5.68 15.18 -0.09
C LEU A 89 -7.01 15.40 0.63
N THR A 90 -6.99 15.93 1.86
CA THR A 90 -8.21 16.17 2.68
C THR A 90 -9.19 17.15 2.05
N ASN A 91 -8.70 18.13 1.27
CA ASN A 91 -9.50 19.21 0.70
C ASN A 91 -9.46 19.23 -0.84
N VAL A 92 -9.18 18.11 -1.47
CA VAL A 92 -9.19 18.02 -2.94
C VAL A 92 -10.62 17.85 -3.43
N LYS A 93 -11.07 18.73 -4.32
CA LYS A 93 -12.42 18.66 -4.90
C LYS A 93 -12.64 17.31 -5.60
N GLY A 94 -13.74 16.65 -5.28
CA GLY A 94 -14.09 15.34 -5.83
C GLY A 94 -13.46 14.16 -5.09
N MET A 95 -12.70 14.40 -4.01
CA MET A 95 -12.18 13.36 -3.13
C MET A 95 -12.89 13.36 -1.78
N THR A 96 -13.16 12.16 -1.27
CA THR A 96 -13.66 11.94 0.09
C THR A 96 -12.54 11.31 0.91
N TYR A 97 -12.22 11.94 2.04
CA TYR A 97 -11.15 11.51 2.93
C TYR A 97 -11.73 10.88 4.20
N TYR A 98 -11.22 9.71 4.54
CA TYR A 98 -11.53 8.99 5.77
C TYR A 98 -10.25 8.75 6.57
N ASN A 99 -10.30 8.95 7.88
CA ASN A 99 -9.27 8.49 8.79
C ASN A 99 -9.83 7.32 9.61
N PHE A 100 -9.28 6.14 9.40
CA PHE A 100 -9.55 4.93 10.18
C PHE A 100 -8.25 4.51 10.88
N PRO A 101 -7.99 5.01 12.09
CA PRO A 101 -6.74 4.75 12.79
C PRO A 101 -6.52 3.27 13.05
N VAL A 102 -5.32 2.79 12.70
CA VAL A 102 -4.80 1.48 13.04
C VAL A 102 -3.59 1.71 13.94
N TYR A 103 -3.70 1.38 15.21
CA TYR A 103 -2.68 1.68 16.21
C TYR A 103 -1.54 0.68 16.19
N GLU A 104 -1.85 -0.59 15.96
CA GLU A 104 -0.84 -1.62 15.76
C GLU A 104 0.00 -1.33 14.50
N GLY A 105 1.28 -1.74 14.52
CA GLY A 105 2.22 -1.42 13.46
C GLY A 105 2.64 0.06 13.39
N SER A 106 2.25 0.88 14.37
CA SER A 106 2.77 2.24 14.55
C SER A 106 4.15 2.25 15.21
N LYS A 107 4.49 1.19 15.96
CA LYS A 107 5.79 0.97 16.59
C LYS A 107 6.53 -0.18 15.91
N VAL A 108 7.84 -0.11 15.92
CA VAL A 108 8.69 -1.21 15.41
C VAL A 108 8.65 -2.35 16.42
N PRO A 109 8.47 -3.62 16.00
CA PRO A 109 8.60 -4.78 16.87
C PRO A 109 9.99 -4.83 17.54
N ASN A 110 10.05 -5.33 18.77
CA ASN A 110 11.31 -5.38 19.53
C ASN A 110 12.26 -6.47 18.99
N SER A 111 11.73 -7.48 18.30
CA SER A 111 12.53 -8.57 17.72
C SER A 111 11.93 -9.04 16.39
N VAL A 112 12.71 -9.81 15.62
CA VAL A 112 12.27 -10.39 14.33
C VAL A 112 11.16 -11.42 14.55
N GLU A 113 11.20 -12.14 15.65
CA GLU A 113 10.20 -13.15 16.02
C GLU A 113 8.82 -12.53 16.31
N GLU A 114 8.78 -11.26 16.72
CA GLU A 114 7.53 -10.53 16.96
C GLU A 114 6.86 -10.03 15.67
N VAL A 115 7.60 -9.94 14.55
CA VAL A 115 7.08 -9.38 13.30
C VAL A 115 5.83 -10.08 12.79
N PRO A 116 5.75 -11.42 12.71
CA PRO A 116 4.53 -12.10 12.26
C PRO A 116 3.33 -11.83 13.17
N PHE A 117 3.55 -11.78 14.47
CA PHE A 117 2.49 -11.49 15.46
C PHE A 117 2.01 -10.03 15.35
N SER A 118 2.91 -9.09 15.04
CA SER A 118 2.51 -7.69 14.82
C SER A 118 1.61 -7.55 13.60
N PHE A 119 1.81 -8.34 12.56
CA PHE A 119 0.95 -8.34 11.37
C PHE A 119 -0.44 -8.93 11.65
N LEU A 120 -0.51 -9.99 12.46
CA LEU A 120 -1.80 -10.54 12.92
C LEU A 120 -2.56 -9.50 13.75
N LYS A 121 -1.90 -8.83 14.69
CA LYS A 121 -2.50 -7.76 15.48
C LYS A 121 -3.02 -6.61 14.62
N ILE A 122 -2.28 -6.21 13.57
CA ILE A 122 -2.76 -5.22 12.60
C ILE A 122 -4.05 -5.72 11.93
N ALA A 123 -4.11 -6.99 11.51
CA ALA A 123 -5.28 -7.56 10.85
C ALA A 123 -6.51 -7.65 11.78
N GLU A 124 -6.30 -7.77 13.09
CA GLU A 124 -7.33 -7.88 14.12
C GLU A 124 -7.81 -6.51 14.66
N GLU A 125 -7.22 -5.40 14.20
CA GLU A 125 -7.59 -4.06 14.64
C GLU A 125 -9.07 -3.74 14.35
N PRO A 126 -9.79 -3.11 15.28
CA PRO A 126 -11.23 -2.86 15.16
C PRO A 126 -11.62 -2.11 13.88
N ASN A 127 -10.78 -1.18 13.42
CA ASN A 127 -11.05 -0.38 12.22
C ASN A 127 -10.84 -1.14 10.91
N MET A 128 -10.28 -2.38 10.91
CA MET A 128 -10.08 -3.14 9.68
C MET A 128 -11.40 -3.40 8.96
N LYS A 129 -12.47 -3.74 9.68
CA LYS A 129 -13.80 -3.91 9.09
C LYS A 129 -14.25 -2.64 8.35
N ALA A 130 -14.16 -1.48 9.00
CA ALA A 130 -14.54 -0.21 8.40
C ALA A 130 -13.69 0.14 7.16
N ILE A 131 -12.40 -0.17 7.19
CA ILE A 131 -11.49 0.02 6.04
C ILE A 131 -11.96 -0.82 4.85
N PHE A 132 -12.21 -2.13 5.04
CA PHE A 132 -12.66 -3.01 3.96
C PHE A 132 -14.07 -2.67 3.47
N GLU A 133 -14.99 -2.32 4.35
CA GLU A 133 -16.32 -1.84 3.97
C GLU A 133 -16.24 -0.55 3.16
N CYS A 134 -15.38 0.40 3.54
CA CYS A 134 -15.15 1.63 2.79
C CYS A 134 -14.58 1.34 1.40
N ILE A 135 -13.60 0.42 1.28
CA ILE A 135 -13.04 0.02 -0.02
C ILE A 135 -14.12 -0.65 -0.89
N ALA A 136 -14.89 -1.58 -0.32
CA ALA A 136 -15.91 -2.34 -1.05
C ALA A 136 -17.08 -1.46 -1.54
N ASN A 137 -17.43 -0.43 -0.79
CA ASN A 137 -18.54 0.47 -1.11
C ASN A 137 -18.11 1.78 -1.78
N ALA A 138 -16.81 1.96 -2.05
CA ALA A 138 -16.33 3.15 -2.73
C ALA A 138 -16.94 3.24 -4.14
N PRO A 139 -17.47 4.41 -4.54
CA PRO A 139 -18.12 4.56 -5.85
C PRO A 139 -17.13 4.44 -7.01
N GLN A 140 -15.87 4.72 -6.76
CA GLN A 140 -14.76 4.68 -7.71
C GLN A 140 -13.48 4.18 -7.04
N GLY A 141 -12.31 4.46 -7.62
CA GLY A 141 -11.03 3.99 -7.10
C GLY A 141 -10.66 4.57 -5.73
N VAL A 142 -9.89 3.81 -4.98
CA VAL A 142 -9.45 4.11 -3.62
C VAL A 142 -7.94 4.21 -3.55
N ILE A 143 -7.43 5.18 -2.80
CA ILE A 143 -6.04 5.18 -2.33
C ILE A 143 -6.03 5.05 -0.81
N PHE A 144 -5.28 4.10 -0.27
CA PHE A 144 -5.11 3.95 1.17
C PHE A 144 -3.64 4.05 1.58
N ASN A 145 -3.38 4.59 2.76
CA ASN A 145 -2.03 4.80 3.25
C ASN A 145 -1.88 4.58 4.76
N CYS A 146 -0.67 4.29 5.15
CA CYS A 146 -0.17 4.52 6.49
C CYS A 146 1.02 5.51 6.43
N SER A 147 1.92 5.51 7.39
CA SER A 147 3.06 6.44 7.39
C SER A 147 4.05 6.17 6.26
N ALA A 148 4.54 4.92 6.14
CA ALA A 148 5.52 4.49 5.12
C ALA A 148 4.91 3.66 3.99
N GLY A 149 3.62 3.34 4.05
CA GLY A 149 2.98 2.43 3.08
C GLY A 149 3.50 1.00 3.16
N LYS A 150 4.10 0.59 4.28
CA LYS A 150 4.79 -0.69 4.44
C LYS A 150 3.93 -1.68 5.24
N ASP A 151 3.87 -1.56 6.56
CA ASP A 151 3.33 -2.59 7.43
C ASP A 151 1.80 -2.62 7.42
N ARG A 152 1.11 -1.59 7.91
CA ARG A 152 -0.37 -1.49 7.88
C ARG A 152 -0.91 -1.57 6.47
N SER A 153 -0.35 -0.79 5.54
CA SER A 153 -0.72 -0.86 4.12
C SER A 153 -0.37 -2.21 3.49
N GLY A 154 0.69 -2.88 3.97
CA GLY A 154 1.07 -4.22 3.54
C GLY A 154 0.04 -5.26 3.93
N VAL A 155 -0.43 -5.24 5.18
CA VAL A 155 -1.47 -6.16 5.68
C VAL A 155 -2.79 -5.96 4.92
N VAL A 156 -3.26 -4.72 4.75
CA VAL A 156 -4.48 -4.44 3.96
C VAL A 156 -4.32 -4.92 2.53
N SER A 157 -3.17 -4.67 1.88
CA SER A 157 -2.91 -5.15 0.51
C SER A 157 -2.94 -6.68 0.41
N ALA A 158 -2.31 -7.36 1.37
CA ALA A 158 -2.27 -8.82 1.38
C ALA A 158 -3.68 -9.43 1.51
N ILE A 159 -4.49 -8.90 2.42
CA ILE A 159 -5.87 -9.35 2.61
C ILE A 159 -6.73 -9.10 1.37
N LEU A 160 -6.60 -7.93 0.73
CA LEU A 160 -7.33 -7.63 -0.51
C LEU A 160 -6.94 -8.56 -1.65
N LEU A 161 -5.65 -8.84 -1.83
CA LEU A 161 -5.16 -9.75 -2.86
C LEU A 161 -5.57 -11.20 -2.57
N LEU A 162 -5.58 -11.64 -1.30
CA LEU A 162 -6.13 -12.95 -0.90
C LEU A 162 -7.61 -13.06 -1.25
N PHE A 163 -8.44 -12.08 -0.92
CA PHE A 163 -9.86 -12.07 -1.29
C PHE A 163 -10.09 -12.05 -2.80
N ALA A 164 -9.20 -11.39 -3.54
CA ALA A 164 -9.24 -11.40 -5.00
C ALA A 164 -8.81 -12.74 -5.60
N GLY A 165 -8.25 -13.65 -4.80
CA GLY A 165 -7.75 -14.95 -5.26
C GLY A 165 -6.42 -14.87 -6.00
N ALA A 166 -5.59 -13.89 -5.68
CA ALA A 166 -4.21 -13.80 -6.17
C ALA A 166 -3.34 -14.92 -5.59
N LYS A 167 -2.24 -15.25 -6.29
CA LYS A 167 -1.32 -16.28 -5.84
C LYS A 167 -0.50 -15.81 -4.63
N ASP A 168 -0.17 -16.72 -3.73
CA ASP A 168 0.62 -16.42 -2.54
C ASP A 168 1.97 -15.77 -2.87
N GLU A 169 2.63 -16.22 -3.95
CA GLU A 169 3.89 -15.64 -4.40
C GLU A 169 3.76 -14.17 -4.79
N ASP A 170 2.67 -13.80 -5.47
CA ASP A 170 2.38 -12.43 -5.89
C ASP A 170 2.09 -11.53 -4.68
N ILE A 171 1.38 -12.07 -3.68
CA ILE A 171 1.08 -11.36 -2.42
C ILE A 171 2.37 -11.09 -1.65
N ILE A 172 3.22 -12.10 -1.51
CA ILE A 172 4.53 -11.98 -0.85
C ILE A 172 5.41 -10.99 -1.61
N GLU A 173 5.46 -11.07 -2.94
CA GLU A 173 6.24 -10.16 -3.77
C GLU A 173 5.75 -8.71 -3.60
N ASN A 174 4.44 -8.47 -3.62
CA ASN A 174 3.88 -7.14 -3.38
C ASN A 174 4.38 -6.53 -2.06
N TYR A 175 4.52 -7.33 -1.00
CA TYR A 175 5.06 -6.85 0.27
C TYR A 175 6.57 -6.61 0.18
N VAL A 176 7.33 -7.59 -0.29
CA VAL A 176 8.80 -7.59 -0.28
C VAL A 176 9.40 -6.48 -1.14
N VAL A 177 8.81 -6.15 -2.28
CA VAL A 177 9.29 -5.06 -3.16
C VAL A 177 9.22 -3.69 -2.50
N THR A 178 8.46 -3.52 -1.43
CA THR A 178 8.40 -2.27 -0.65
C THR A 178 9.79 -1.76 -0.26
N LYS A 179 10.74 -2.65 0.04
CA LYS A 179 12.13 -2.29 0.36
C LYS A 179 12.84 -1.53 -0.75
N TYR A 180 12.46 -1.74 -2.01
CA TYR A 180 13.05 -1.05 -3.16
C TYR A 180 12.44 0.33 -3.36
N TYR A 181 11.16 0.50 -3.07
CA TYR A 181 10.46 1.78 -3.13
C TYR A 181 10.92 2.77 -2.05
N ILE A 182 11.14 2.29 -0.82
CA ILE A 182 11.47 3.16 0.33
C ILE A 182 12.97 3.33 0.59
N LYS A 183 13.85 2.75 -0.24
CA LYS A 183 15.31 2.85 -0.12
C LYS A 183 15.86 4.28 -0.21
N GLN A 184 15.11 5.20 -0.81
CA GLN A 184 15.55 6.57 -1.05
C GLN A 184 15.34 7.51 0.15
N ARG A 185 14.74 7.04 1.26
CA ARG A 185 14.76 7.79 2.51
C ARG A 185 16.02 7.41 3.28
N PRO A 186 16.83 8.38 3.76
CA PRO A 186 17.74 8.10 4.85
C PRO A 186 16.89 7.69 6.04
N VAL A 187 16.72 6.39 6.22
CA VAL A 187 15.97 5.84 7.34
C VAL A 187 16.88 5.95 8.53
N SER A 188 16.47 6.69 9.54
CA SER A 188 17.00 6.57 10.89
C SER A 188 16.57 5.23 11.54
N TYR A 189 16.78 4.12 10.80
CA TYR A 189 16.69 2.76 11.32
C TYR A 189 18.08 2.31 11.77
N THR A 190 18.67 3.06 12.70
CA THR A 190 19.94 2.69 13.34
C THR A 190 19.79 1.67 14.47
N HIS A 191 18.69 0.93 14.54
CA HIS A 191 18.46 -0.03 15.62
C HIS A 191 18.05 -1.41 15.14
N LEU A 192 18.79 -1.96 14.15
CA LEU A 192 18.88 -3.40 13.95
C LEU A 192 20.34 -3.74 13.64
N ARG A 193 21.14 -3.78 14.69
CA ARG A 193 22.38 -4.55 14.78
C ARG A 193 22.10 -5.83 15.52
#